data_6fa5ee8f65a5b755bafd1ffec8872219
#
_entry.id   6fa5ee8f65a5b755bafd1ffec8872219
#
_cell.length_a   1.000
_cell.length_b   1.000
_cell.length_c   1.000
_cell.angle_alpha   90.00
_cell.angle_beta   90.00
_cell.angle_gamma   90.00
#
_symmetry.space_group_name_H-M   'P 1'
#
loop_
_entity.id
_entity.type
_entity.pdbx_description
1 polymer ?
#
loop_
_entity_poly.entity_id
_entity_poly.type
_entity_poly.pdbx_seq_one_letter_code
_entity_poly.pdbx_strand_id
1 'polypeptide(L)'
;MKALMFGWEFPPHILGGLGTASYGLTRGMAQQEDMQITFVIPKPWGDEDQSFLKIIGANSVPVVYKDNDYEYVRQRMEGKMSPEEYYHLRNNIHYDYSRIGTDELGCVGFSGRYPDNLLEEIGNYEAVASVLAHALEFDIIHSHDWLTYPSGVFAKQISGKPLVIHVHATDFDRSRGNVNPTVYAIEKRGMDEADHIMCVSELTRQTVIHQYH
;
A
#
# COMPACT_ATOMS: atom_id res chain seq x y z
N MET A 1 0.46 19.30 2.26
CA MET A 1 -0.37 18.16 1.81
C MET A 1 0.26 16.88 2.27
N LYS A 2 -0.51 15.96 2.86
CA LYS A 2 -0.04 14.65 3.34
C LYS A 2 -0.52 13.56 2.38
N ALA A 3 0.40 12.81 1.75
CA ALA A 3 0.08 11.70 0.84
C ALA A 3 0.34 10.36 1.52
N LEU A 4 -0.66 9.47 1.50
CA LEU A 4 -0.53 8.07 1.83
C LEU A 4 -0.35 7.29 0.53
N MET A 5 0.82 6.71 0.32
CA MET A 5 1.16 6.04 -0.93
C MET A 5 1.36 4.54 -0.69
N PHE A 6 0.79 3.72 -1.55
CA PHE A 6 0.96 2.26 -1.53
C PHE A 6 1.82 1.84 -2.71
N GLY A 7 2.97 1.24 -2.43
CA GLY A 7 3.85 0.63 -3.40
C GLY A 7 4.13 -0.83 -3.07
N TRP A 8 4.87 -1.52 -3.93
CA TRP A 8 5.24 -2.92 -3.71
C TRP A 8 6.70 -3.12 -3.39
N GLU A 9 7.55 -2.29 -3.97
CA GLU A 9 9.00 -2.31 -3.80
C GLU A 9 9.57 -0.89 -3.74
N PHE A 10 10.73 -0.75 -3.12
CA PHE A 10 11.45 0.53 -3.03
C PHE A 10 12.97 0.28 -3.04
N PRO A 11 13.76 1.14 -3.68
CA PRO A 11 15.22 0.97 -3.71
C PRO A 11 15.85 0.95 -2.31
N PRO A 12 16.94 0.15 -2.11
CA PRO A 12 17.72 -0.55 -3.14
C PRO A 12 17.17 -1.94 -3.55
N HIS A 13 16.15 -2.47 -2.85
CA HIS A 13 15.59 -3.80 -3.09
C HIS A 13 14.44 -3.75 -4.08
N ILE A 14 14.77 -3.73 -5.36
CA ILE A 14 13.82 -3.70 -6.47
C ILE A 14 14.06 -4.88 -7.42
N LEU A 15 12.98 -5.37 -8.03
CA LEU A 15 13.03 -6.42 -9.04
C LEU A 15 12.67 -5.89 -10.44
N GLY A 16 12.16 -4.67 -10.51
CA GLY A 16 11.72 -4.06 -11.76
C GLY A 16 11.78 -2.53 -11.77
N GLY A 17 11.12 -1.96 -12.79
CA GLY A 17 11.07 -0.51 -12.97
C GLY A 17 10.15 0.23 -11.98
N LEU A 18 9.22 -0.50 -11.34
CA LEU A 18 8.21 0.08 -10.45
C LEU A 18 8.84 0.81 -9.27
N GLY A 19 9.78 0.16 -8.57
CA GLY A 19 10.46 0.76 -7.43
C GLY A 19 11.32 1.97 -7.82
N THR A 20 12.00 1.91 -8.96
CA THR A 20 12.77 3.05 -9.50
C THR A 20 11.86 4.24 -9.82
N ALA A 21 10.71 3.98 -10.45
CA ALA A 21 9.74 5.01 -10.79
C ALA A 21 9.13 5.64 -9.53
N SER A 22 8.77 4.82 -8.54
CA SER A 22 8.24 5.26 -7.25
C SER A 22 9.23 6.13 -6.49
N TYR A 23 10.51 5.76 -6.47
CA TYR A 23 11.58 6.54 -5.86
C TYR A 23 11.75 7.91 -6.55
N GLY A 24 11.84 7.91 -7.89
CA GLY A 24 11.99 9.16 -8.65
C GLY A 24 10.81 10.10 -8.45
N LEU A 25 9.59 9.57 -8.49
CA LEU A 25 8.36 10.33 -8.28
C LEU A 25 8.31 10.92 -6.87
N THR A 26 8.49 10.11 -5.84
CA THR A 26 8.41 10.55 -4.43
C THR A 26 9.50 11.57 -4.10
N ARG A 27 10.71 11.39 -4.64
CA ARG A 27 11.79 12.36 -4.51
C ARG A 27 11.46 13.69 -5.18
N GLY A 28 10.82 13.67 -6.36
CA GLY A 28 10.35 14.88 -7.03
C GLY A 28 9.21 15.57 -6.28
N MET A 29 8.24 14.79 -5.77
CA MET A 29 7.13 15.31 -4.97
C MET A 29 7.61 15.96 -3.66
N ALA A 30 8.59 15.37 -3.00
CA ALA A 30 9.15 15.90 -1.75
C ALA A 30 9.88 17.23 -1.90
N GLN A 31 10.17 17.67 -3.13
CA GLN A 31 10.71 19.01 -3.40
C GLN A 31 9.62 20.09 -3.38
N GLN A 32 8.36 19.71 -3.40
CA GLN A 32 7.24 20.65 -3.30
C GLN A 32 7.10 21.13 -1.84
N GLU A 33 6.83 22.41 -1.68
CA GLU A 33 6.62 23.02 -0.36
C GLU A 33 5.45 22.33 0.37
N ASP A 34 5.64 22.01 1.63
CA ASP A 34 4.67 21.37 2.53
C ASP A 34 4.19 19.95 2.10
N MET A 35 4.91 19.25 1.22
CA MET A 35 4.60 17.87 0.88
C MET A 35 5.17 16.91 1.94
N GLN A 36 4.30 16.09 2.51
CA GLN A 36 4.67 14.98 3.41
C GLN A 36 4.23 13.67 2.78
N ILE A 37 5.14 12.72 2.65
CA ILE A 37 4.87 11.43 2.02
C ILE A 37 5.07 10.31 3.03
N THR A 38 4.02 9.51 3.24
CA THR A 38 4.10 8.21 3.89
C THR A 38 3.97 7.14 2.82
N PHE A 39 5.04 6.41 2.55
CA PHE A 39 5.10 5.36 1.55
C PHE A 39 5.04 3.99 2.23
N VAL A 40 4.05 3.20 1.89
CA VAL A 40 3.86 1.86 2.46
C VAL A 40 4.36 0.82 1.46
N ILE A 41 5.13 -0.15 1.93
CA ILE A 41 5.55 -1.31 1.15
C ILE A 41 5.30 -2.59 1.97
N PRO A 42 5.13 -3.76 1.32
CA PRO A 42 4.89 -5.01 2.03
C PRO A 42 5.93 -5.30 3.09
N LYS A 43 7.21 -5.22 2.75
CA LYS A 43 8.33 -5.51 3.67
C LYS A 43 9.55 -4.67 3.32
N PRO A 44 9.92 -3.69 4.15
CA PRO A 44 11.20 -2.99 4.04
C PRO A 44 12.36 -3.88 4.53
N TRP A 45 13.55 -3.58 4.05
CA TRP A 45 14.79 -4.26 4.41
C TRP A 45 15.62 -3.45 5.42
N GLY A 46 15.27 -2.17 5.61
CA GLY A 46 15.86 -1.29 6.61
C GLY A 46 16.99 -0.40 6.10
N ASP A 47 17.30 -0.48 4.80
CA ASP A 47 18.33 0.33 4.14
C ASP A 47 17.77 1.24 3.03
N GLU A 48 16.43 1.37 2.97
CA GLU A 48 15.76 2.31 2.07
C GLU A 48 16.04 3.76 2.47
N ASP A 49 16.22 4.62 1.46
CA ASP A 49 16.44 6.06 1.67
C ASP A 49 15.15 6.75 2.15
N GLN A 50 15.12 7.11 3.42
CA GLN A 50 14.02 7.82 4.06
C GLN A 50 14.32 9.31 4.32
N SER A 51 15.31 9.89 3.64
CA SER A 51 15.72 11.29 3.86
C SER A 51 14.65 12.32 3.44
N PHE A 52 13.69 11.92 2.61
CA PHE A 52 12.65 12.80 2.05
C PHE A 52 11.21 12.27 2.18
N LEU A 53 11.03 11.10 2.73
CA LEU A 53 9.73 10.47 2.98
C LEU A 53 9.80 9.53 4.19
N LYS A 54 8.64 9.09 4.69
CA LYS A 54 8.54 8.04 5.70
C LYS A 54 8.14 6.74 5.03
N ILE A 55 8.87 5.65 5.28
CA ILE A 55 8.47 4.30 4.87
C ILE A 55 7.80 3.56 6.04
N ILE A 56 6.69 2.91 5.75
CA ILE A 56 6.03 1.96 6.64
C ILE A 56 6.07 0.59 6.00
N GLY A 57 6.60 -0.40 6.73
CA GLY A 57 6.48 -1.80 6.35
C GLY A 57 5.12 -2.36 6.76
N ALA A 58 4.35 -2.87 5.81
CA ALA A 58 3.07 -3.50 6.09
C ALA A 58 3.21 -4.68 7.06
N ASN A 59 4.33 -5.40 6.97
CA ASN A 59 4.69 -6.49 7.88
C ASN A 59 4.91 -6.06 9.34
N SER A 60 4.97 -4.77 9.64
CA SER A 60 5.11 -4.22 10.99
C SER A 60 3.83 -3.57 11.53
N VAL A 61 2.77 -3.56 10.74
CA VAL A 61 1.49 -2.96 11.11
C VAL A 61 0.59 -4.06 11.69
N PRO A 62 0.20 -3.95 12.98
CA PRO A 62 -0.75 -4.88 13.55
C PRO A 62 -2.13 -4.72 12.91
N VAL A 63 -2.72 -5.83 12.50
CA VAL A 63 -4.10 -5.85 12.01
C VAL A 63 -5.02 -5.90 13.22
N VAL A 64 -5.86 -4.87 13.44
CA VAL A 64 -6.75 -4.73 14.58
C VAL A 64 -8.22 -4.81 14.15
N TYR A 65 -9.06 -5.36 15.01
CA TYR A 65 -10.46 -5.64 14.71
C TYR A 65 -11.45 -4.77 15.51
N LYS A 66 -10.94 -3.89 16.38
CA LYS A 66 -11.78 -3.00 17.20
C LYS A 66 -11.32 -1.56 17.08
N ASP A 67 -12.25 -0.64 16.96
CA ASP A 67 -11.99 0.79 16.75
C ASP A 67 -11.08 1.42 17.82
N ASN A 68 -11.19 0.96 19.07
CA ASN A 68 -10.38 1.49 20.17
C ASN A 68 -8.88 1.19 20.06
N ASP A 69 -8.48 0.32 19.15
CA ASP A 69 -7.08 -0.13 19.03
C ASP A 69 -6.29 0.71 18.03
N TYR A 70 -6.96 1.49 17.18
CA TYR A 70 -6.29 2.35 16.20
C TYR A 70 -5.40 3.42 16.84
N GLU A 71 -5.74 3.88 18.03
CA GLU A 71 -4.88 4.82 18.76
C GLU A 71 -3.53 4.21 19.10
N TYR A 72 -3.47 2.97 19.53
CA TYR A 72 -2.23 2.26 19.82
C TYR A 72 -1.41 2.01 18.55
N VAL A 73 -2.07 1.64 17.46
CA VAL A 73 -1.41 1.50 16.15
C VAL A 73 -0.81 2.82 15.70
N ARG A 74 -1.55 3.91 15.85
CA ARG A 74 -1.07 5.26 15.50
C ARG A 74 0.16 5.63 16.32
N GLN A 75 0.13 5.47 17.65
CA GLN A 75 1.26 5.76 18.52
C GLN A 75 2.51 4.96 18.16
N ARG A 76 2.34 3.69 17.80
CA ARG A 76 3.43 2.85 17.31
C ARG A 76 3.99 3.35 15.98
N MET A 77 3.12 3.68 15.02
CA MET A 77 3.56 4.16 13.70
C MET A 77 4.24 5.53 13.79
N GLU A 78 3.90 6.34 14.79
CA GLU A 78 4.55 7.61 15.07
C GLU A 78 5.85 7.47 15.87
N GLY A 79 6.23 6.25 16.25
CA GLY A 79 7.42 5.99 17.07
C GLY A 79 7.27 6.38 18.55
N LYS A 80 6.03 6.60 19.00
CA LYS A 80 5.69 6.96 20.40
C LYS A 80 5.51 5.74 21.30
N MET A 81 5.48 4.54 20.73
CA MET A 81 5.30 3.28 21.43
C MET A 81 6.24 2.22 20.87
N SER A 82 6.99 1.54 21.72
CA SER A 82 7.86 0.45 21.30
C SER A 82 7.05 -0.81 20.95
N PRO A 83 7.63 -1.76 20.17
CA PRO A 83 7.01 -3.05 19.92
C PRO A 83 6.67 -3.82 21.20
N GLU A 84 7.53 -3.74 22.23
CA GLU A 84 7.36 -4.41 23.52
C GLU A 84 6.19 -3.81 24.30
N GLU A 85 6.08 -2.49 24.36
CA GLU A 85 4.94 -1.81 25.01
C GLU A 85 3.62 -2.17 24.33
N TYR A 86 3.61 -2.19 22.99
CA TYR A 86 2.46 -2.63 22.21
C TYR A 86 2.08 -4.08 22.51
N TYR A 87 3.07 -4.99 22.57
CA TYR A 87 2.86 -6.38 22.91
C TYR A 87 2.24 -6.57 24.28
N HIS A 88 2.72 -5.86 25.31
CA HIS A 88 2.16 -5.92 26.66
C HIS A 88 0.72 -5.40 26.73
N LEU A 89 0.42 -4.32 26.03
CA LEU A 89 -0.94 -3.78 25.95
C LEU A 89 -1.90 -4.75 25.26
N ARG A 90 -1.45 -5.35 24.15
CA ARG A 90 -2.23 -6.27 23.36
C ARG A 90 -2.59 -7.56 24.12
N ASN A 91 -1.68 -8.11 24.91
CA ASN A 91 -1.93 -9.33 25.68
C ASN A 91 -3.05 -9.17 26.74
N ASN A 92 -3.44 -7.93 27.05
CA ASN A 92 -4.59 -7.63 27.87
C ASN A 92 -5.91 -7.48 27.10
N ILE A 93 -5.85 -7.61 25.76
CA ILE A 93 -7.01 -7.47 24.86
C ILE A 93 -7.19 -8.81 24.13
N HIS A 94 -8.33 -9.46 24.34
CA HIS A 94 -8.64 -10.74 23.68
C HIS A 94 -9.08 -10.49 22.23
N TYR A 95 -8.18 -10.79 21.25
CA TYR A 95 -8.47 -10.80 19.83
C TYR A 95 -8.58 -12.21 19.28
N ASP A 96 -9.52 -12.41 18.37
CA ASP A 96 -9.59 -13.63 17.56
C ASP A 96 -8.77 -13.44 16.26
N TYR A 97 -7.50 -13.77 16.31
CA TYR A 97 -6.59 -13.74 15.16
C TYR A 97 -6.61 -15.02 14.34
N SER A 98 -7.49 -15.96 14.66
CA SER A 98 -7.51 -17.29 14.06
C SER A 98 -7.83 -17.30 12.54
N ARG A 99 -8.31 -16.20 12.01
CA ARG A 99 -8.73 -16.08 10.60
C ARG A 99 -7.69 -15.45 9.69
N ILE A 100 -6.67 -14.80 10.22
CA ILE A 100 -5.58 -14.19 9.46
C ILE A 100 -4.29 -14.72 10.07
N GLY A 101 -3.41 -15.30 9.27
CA GLY A 101 -2.12 -15.82 9.75
C GLY A 101 -1.22 -14.71 10.28
N THR A 102 -1.47 -14.28 11.53
CA THR A 102 -0.71 -13.22 12.19
C THR A 102 0.33 -13.79 13.13
N ASP A 103 1.44 -13.06 13.30
CA ASP A 103 2.44 -13.31 14.33
C ASP A 103 1.94 -12.90 15.73
N GLU A 104 2.82 -13.06 16.74
CA GLU A 104 2.51 -12.71 18.14
C GLU A 104 2.17 -11.22 18.34
N LEU A 105 2.61 -10.35 17.43
CA LEU A 105 2.30 -8.91 17.44
C LEU A 105 1.02 -8.56 16.65
N GLY A 106 0.38 -9.56 16.03
CA GLY A 106 -0.79 -9.38 15.17
C GLY A 106 -0.48 -8.80 13.80
N CYS A 107 0.77 -8.94 13.36
CA CYS A 107 1.19 -8.52 12.04
C CYS A 107 1.08 -9.68 11.06
N VAL A 108 0.66 -9.38 9.83
CA VAL A 108 0.62 -10.36 8.74
C VAL A 108 1.98 -10.46 8.06
N GLY A 109 2.32 -11.68 7.61
CA GLY A 109 3.57 -11.93 6.92
C GLY A 109 3.58 -11.42 5.48
N PHE A 110 4.75 -10.97 5.03
CA PHE A 110 5.02 -10.63 3.63
C PHE A 110 6.40 -11.14 3.22
N SER A 111 6.51 -11.62 2.00
CA SER A 111 7.78 -12.07 1.42
C SER A 111 8.72 -10.91 1.08
N GLY A 112 8.16 -9.75 0.75
CA GLY A 112 8.89 -8.61 0.17
C GLY A 112 9.34 -8.86 -1.27
N ARG A 113 8.69 -9.80 -1.96
CA ARG A 113 8.97 -10.22 -3.34
C ARG A 113 7.65 -10.48 -4.09
N TYR A 114 7.72 -11.28 -5.16
CA TYR A 114 6.55 -11.75 -5.92
C TYR A 114 6.42 -13.28 -5.74
N PRO A 115 5.81 -13.73 -4.62
CA PRO A 115 5.71 -15.15 -4.31
C PRO A 115 4.57 -15.82 -5.08
N ASP A 116 4.50 -17.16 -5.02
CA ASP A 116 3.43 -17.94 -5.66
C ASP A 116 2.05 -17.64 -5.06
N ASN A 117 1.98 -17.25 -3.78
CA ASN A 117 0.76 -16.82 -3.09
C ASN A 117 0.52 -15.30 -3.14
N LEU A 118 0.93 -14.64 -4.22
CA LEU A 118 0.85 -13.18 -4.37
C LEU A 118 -0.53 -12.59 -4.10
N LEU A 119 -1.61 -13.27 -4.50
CA LEU A 119 -2.98 -12.81 -4.26
C LEU A 119 -3.34 -12.81 -2.77
N GLU A 120 -2.78 -13.72 -1.98
CA GLU A 120 -2.93 -13.72 -0.52
C GLU A 120 -2.20 -12.51 0.09
N GLU A 121 -0.97 -12.23 -0.35
CA GLU A 121 -0.23 -11.05 0.13
C GLU A 121 -0.95 -9.73 -0.25
N ILE A 122 -1.61 -9.66 -1.42
CA ILE A 122 -2.46 -8.51 -1.79
C ILE A 122 -3.63 -8.35 -0.82
N GLY A 123 -4.30 -9.45 -0.45
CA GLY A 123 -5.37 -9.43 0.55
C GLY A 123 -4.88 -9.02 1.95
N ASN A 124 -3.71 -9.51 2.37
CA ASN A 124 -3.06 -9.07 3.60
C ASN A 124 -2.72 -7.57 3.56
N TYR A 125 -2.29 -7.08 2.42
CA TYR A 125 -1.96 -5.67 2.24
C TYR A 125 -3.21 -4.77 2.29
N GLU A 126 -4.35 -5.24 1.76
CA GLU A 126 -5.64 -4.57 1.89
C GLU A 126 -6.07 -4.46 3.37
N ALA A 127 -5.88 -5.52 4.16
CA ALA A 127 -6.17 -5.50 5.60
C ALA A 127 -5.29 -4.47 6.35
N VAL A 128 -3.99 -4.41 6.03
CA VAL A 128 -3.09 -3.38 6.58
C VAL A 128 -3.50 -1.97 6.16
N ALA A 129 -3.88 -1.77 4.89
CA ALA A 129 -4.34 -0.47 4.40
C ALA A 129 -5.56 0.02 5.16
N SER A 130 -6.47 -0.88 5.55
CA SER A 130 -7.64 -0.56 6.38
C SER A 130 -7.22 0.01 7.74
N VAL A 131 -6.24 -0.60 8.39
CA VAL A 131 -5.71 -0.12 9.67
C VAL A 131 -5.05 1.25 9.52
N LEU A 132 -4.21 1.42 8.51
CA LEU A 132 -3.52 2.69 8.26
C LEU A 132 -4.48 3.82 7.91
N ALA A 133 -5.56 3.53 7.19
CA ALA A 133 -6.59 4.50 6.84
C ALA A 133 -7.34 5.06 8.07
N HIS A 134 -7.48 4.28 9.13
CA HIS A 134 -8.02 4.75 10.41
C HIS A 134 -6.98 5.44 11.30
N ALA A 135 -5.74 4.93 11.29
CA ALA A 135 -4.71 5.34 12.23
C ALA A 135 -3.97 6.62 11.82
N LEU A 136 -3.88 6.92 10.52
CA LEU A 136 -3.08 8.02 10.00
C LEU A 136 -3.93 9.18 9.50
N GLU A 137 -3.36 10.37 9.58
CA GLU A 137 -3.90 11.56 8.93
C GLU A 137 -3.24 11.76 7.57
N PHE A 138 -4.05 11.83 6.52
CA PHE A 138 -3.61 12.12 5.16
C PHE A 138 -4.71 12.84 4.37
N ASP A 139 -4.31 13.49 3.29
CA ASP A 139 -5.20 14.27 2.43
C ASP A 139 -5.56 13.52 1.13
N ILE A 140 -4.66 12.65 0.68
CA ILE A 140 -4.78 11.94 -0.60
C ILE A 140 -4.15 10.54 -0.50
N ILE A 141 -4.73 9.59 -1.24
CA ILE A 141 -4.22 8.23 -1.40
C ILE A 141 -3.63 8.09 -2.80
N HIS A 142 -2.47 7.44 -2.91
CA HIS A 142 -1.83 7.17 -4.19
C HIS A 142 -1.34 5.72 -4.26
N SER A 143 -1.91 4.93 -5.16
CA SER A 143 -1.59 3.50 -5.33
C SER A 143 -0.84 3.25 -6.63
N HIS A 144 0.24 2.46 -6.56
CA HIS A 144 1.15 2.18 -7.65
C HIS A 144 0.96 0.75 -8.16
N ASP A 145 0.42 0.60 -9.35
CA ASP A 145 0.14 -0.66 -10.04
C ASP A 145 -0.90 -1.56 -9.32
N TRP A 146 -1.37 -2.55 -10.03
CA TRP A 146 -2.48 -3.43 -9.67
C TRP A 146 -2.35 -4.13 -8.32
N LEU A 147 -1.12 -4.42 -7.89
CA LEU A 147 -0.82 -5.03 -6.60
C LEU A 147 -1.30 -4.19 -5.41
N THR A 148 -1.42 -2.88 -5.60
CA THR A 148 -1.73 -1.93 -4.55
C THR A 148 -3.12 -1.29 -4.70
N TYR A 149 -3.80 -1.50 -5.82
CA TYR A 149 -5.12 -0.93 -6.06
C TYR A 149 -6.15 -1.36 -5.01
N PRO A 150 -6.22 -2.66 -4.59
CA PRO A 150 -7.12 -3.06 -3.52
C PRO A 150 -6.90 -2.28 -2.23
N SER A 151 -5.63 -2.09 -1.83
CA SER A 151 -5.26 -1.29 -0.65
C SER A 151 -5.73 0.16 -0.76
N GLY A 152 -5.52 0.79 -1.92
CA GLY A 152 -5.99 2.16 -2.17
C GLY A 152 -7.50 2.31 -2.16
N VAL A 153 -8.21 1.39 -2.80
CA VAL A 153 -9.68 1.36 -2.83
C VAL A 153 -10.23 1.21 -1.41
N PHE A 154 -9.68 0.30 -0.63
CA PHE A 154 -10.12 0.08 0.75
C PHE A 154 -9.82 1.28 1.64
N ALA A 155 -8.64 1.87 1.52
CA ALA A 155 -8.28 3.10 2.24
C ALA A 155 -9.23 4.27 1.89
N LYS A 156 -9.63 4.41 0.60
CA LYS A 156 -10.63 5.39 0.15
C LYS A 156 -11.99 5.14 0.80
N GLN A 157 -12.47 3.90 0.80
CA GLN A 157 -13.77 3.54 1.37
C GLN A 157 -13.86 3.88 2.87
N ILE A 158 -12.76 3.68 3.60
CA ILE A 158 -12.68 3.96 5.04
C ILE A 158 -12.54 5.45 5.33
N SER A 159 -11.62 6.13 4.65
CA SER A 159 -11.25 7.52 4.98
C SER A 159 -12.10 8.58 4.27
N GLY A 160 -12.74 8.22 3.16
CA GLY A 160 -13.41 9.17 2.26
C GLY A 160 -12.44 10.10 1.50
N LYS A 161 -11.11 9.83 1.56
CA LYS A 161 -10.11 10.65 0.88
C LYS A 161 -9.97 10.26 -0.59
N PRO A 162 -9.61 11.21 -1.48
CA PRO A 162 -9.47 10.92 -2.90
C PRO A 162 -8.36 9.91 -3.17
N LEU A 163 -8.62 9.00 -4.11
CA LEU A 163 -7.70 7.97 -4.59
C LEU A 163 -7.18 8.33 -5.98
N VAL A 164 -5.87 8.41 -6.07
CA VAL A 164 -5.12 8.41 -7.35
C VAL A 164 -4.52 7.04 -7.55
N ILE A 165 -4.71 6.45 -8.72
CA ILE A 165 -3.95 5.27 -9.11
C ILE A 165 -2.93 5.63 -10.18
N HIS A 166 -1.78 4.97 -10.13
CA HIS A 166 -0.68 5.14 -11.08
C HIS A 166 -0.45 3.86 -11.84
N VAL A 167 -0.76 3.88 -13.13
CA VAL A 167 -0.62 2.75 -14.03
C VAL A 167 0.77 2.77 -14.64
N HIS A 168 1.65 1.89 -14.16
CA HIS A 168 3.00 1.71 -14.72
C HIS A 168 2.99 0.77 -15.92
N ALA A 169 2.19 -0.29 -15.85
CA ALA A 169 1.87 -1.21 -16.95
C ALA A 169 0.53 -1.88 -16.66
N THR A 170 -0.17 -2.29 -17.69
CA THR A 170 -1.37 -3.12 -17.57
C THR A 170 -1.03 -4.59 -17.79
N ASP A 171 -1.98 -5.48 -17.46
CA ASP A 171 -1.79 -6.90 -17.77
C ASP A 171 -1.78 -7.16 -19.27
N PHE A 172 -2.38 -6.32 -20.08
CA PHE A 172 -2.22 -6.37 -21.55
C PHE A 172 -0.78 -6.20 -21.99
N ASP A 173 -0.04 -5.30 -21.33
CA ASP A 173 1.38 -5.06 -21.63
C ASP A 173 2.23 -6.25 -21.17
N ARG A 174 2.00 -6.75 -19.96
CA ARG A 174 2.77 -7.85 -19.33
C ARG A 174 2.53 -9.19 -20.03
N SER A 175 1.29 -9.48 -20.43
CA SER A 175 0.87 -10.75 -21.02
C SER A 175 0.89 -10.78 -22.54
N ARG A 176 1.25 -9.67 -23.20
CA ARG A 176 1.14 -9.50 -24.65
C ARG A 176 -0.27 -9.76 -25.18
N GLY A 177 -1.28 -9.30 -24.44
CA GLY A 177 -2.69 -9.43 -24.79
C GLY A 177 -3.37 -10.73 -24.29
N ASN A 178 -2.62 -11.67 -23.68
CA ASN A 178 -3.21 -12.86 -23.05
C ASN A 178 -3.49 -12.61 -21.55
N VAL A 179 -4.47 -11.78 -21.31
CA VAL A 179 -4.74 -11.19 -20.00
C VAL A 179 -5.21 -12.23 -18.98
N ASN A 180 -4.66 -12.18 -17.78
CA ASN A 180 -5.14 -12.95 -16.63
C ASN A 180 -6.46 -12.35 -16.11
N PRO A 181 -7.59 -13.10 -16.09
CA PRO A 181 -8.88 -12.54 -15.70
C PRO A 181 -8.92 -11.97 -14.29
N THR A 182 -8.17 -12.54 -13.35
CA THR A 182 -8.09 -12.07 -11.96
C THR A 182 -7.36 -10.74 -11.89
N VAL A 183 -6.22 -10.63 -12.57
CA VAL A 183 -5.45 -9.37 -12.62
C VAL A 183 -6.27 -8.29 -13.30
N TYR A 184 -6.90 -8.59 -14.44
CA TYR A 184 -7.81 -7.68 -15.13
C TYR A 184 -8.91 -7.15 -14.22
N ALA A 185 -9.55 -8.05 -13.45
CA ALA A 185 -10.64 -7.65 -12.54
C ALA A 185 -10.13 -6.69 -11.44
N ILE A 186 -8.93 -6.92 -10.91
CA ILE A 186 -8.30 -6.04 -9.91
C ILE A 186 -7.95 -4.68 -10.54
N GLU A 187 -7.33 -4.67 -11.73
CA GLU A 187 -7.00 -3.44 -12.46
C GLU A 187 -8.27 -2.63 -12.77
N LYS A 188 -9.28 -3.29 -13.34
CA LYS A 188 -10.56 -2.66 -13.69
C LYS A 188 -11.24 -2.03 -12.47
N ARG A 189 -11.33 -2.78 -11.36
CA ARG A 189 -11.90 -2.26 -10.11
C ARG A 189 -11.12 -1.05 -9.60
N GLY A 190 -9.78 -1.12 -9.60
CA GLY A 190 -8.96 0.00 -9.17
C GLY A 190 -9.20 1.25 -10.01
N MET A 191 -9.30 1.10 -11.33
CA MET A 191 -9.56 2.20 -12.27
C MET A 191 -10.97 2.78 -12.08
N ASP A 192 -12.00 1.93 -11.92
CA ASP A 192 -13.39 2.38 -11.73
C ASP A 192 -13.59 3.13 -10.41
N GLU A 193 -12.89 2.75 -9.36
CA GLU A 193 -13.00 3.34 -8.02
C GLU A 193 -12.12 4.58 -7.82
N ALA A 194 -11.12 4.81 -8.69
CA ALA A 194 -10.21 5.94 -8.56
C ALA A 194 -10.89 7.28 -8.89
N ASP A 195 -10.49 8.33 -8.18
CA ASP A 195 -10.86 9.71 -8.52
C ASP A 195 -10.00 10.26 -9.65
N HIS A 196 -8.78 9.72 -9.80
CA HIS A 196 -7.87 10.08 -10.88
C HIS A 196 -6.96 8.91 -11.26
N ILE A 197 -6.73 8.77 -12.56
CA ILE A 197 -5.84 7.75 -13.13
C ILE A 197 -4.65 8.45 -13.79
N MET A 198 -3.45 8.17 -13.29
CA MET A 198 -2.19 8.60 -13.88
C MET A 198 -1.58 7.46 -14.69
N CYS A 199 -1.18 7.74 -15.91
CA CYS A 199 -0.50 6.76 -16.77
C CYS A 199 0.92 7.24 -17.06
N VAL A 200 1.90 6.34 -17.04
CA VAL A 200 3.31 6.66 -17.29
C VAL A 200 3.60 7.13 -18.71
N SER A 201 2.70 6.86 -19.65
CA SER A 201 2.85 7.25 -21.04
C SER A 201 1.51 7.40 -21.75
N GLU A 202 1.51 8.06 -22.91
CA GLU A 202 0.33 8.13 -23.77
C GLU A 202 -0.07 6.73 -24.29
N LEU A 203 0.89 5.84 -24.54
CA LEU A 203 0.62 4.46 -24.94
C LEU A 203 -0.16 3.73 -23.83
N THR A 204 0.29 3.81 -22.57
CA THR A 204 -0.41 3.23 -21.43
C THR A 204 -1.80 3.82 -21.27
N ARG A 205 -1.93 5.15 -21.45
CA ARG A 205 -3.24 5.84 -21.40
C ARG A 205 -4.19 5.31 -22.47
N GLN A 206 -3.74 5.11 -23.69
CA GLN A 206 -4.56 4.56 -24.76
C GLN A 206 -4.98 3.11 -24.46
N THR A 207 -4.08 2.30 -23.92
CA THR A 207 -4.42 0.93 -23.46
C THR A 207 -5.52 0.97 -22.40
N VAL A 208 -5.40 1.85 -21.40
CA VAL A 208 -6.43 2.01 -20.36
C VAL A 208 -7.78 2.39 -20.96
N ILE A 209 -7.81 3.40 -21.83
CA ILE A 209 -9.07 3.86 -22.47
C ILE A 209 -9.73 2.76 -23.31
N HIS A 210 -8.94 1.98 -24.06
CA HIS A 210 -9.51 1.01 -24.99
C HIS A 210 -9.85 -0.34 -24.36
N GLN A 211 -9.17 -0.72 -23.27
CA GLN A 211 -9.28 -2.05 -22.69
C GLN A 211 -10.09 -2.08 -21.39
N TYR A 212 -10.11 -0.96 -20.66
CA TYR A 212 -10.80 -0.92 -19.35
C TYR A 212 -12.07 -0.04 -19.35
N HIS A 213 -12.26 0.82 -20.38
CA HIS A 213 -13.45 1.68 -20.64
C HIS A 213 -13.81 2.67 -19.54
#